data_a881ab2dd84a09f80bf8786d6a920886
#
_entry.id   a881ab2dd84a09f80bf8786d6a920886
#
_cell.length_a   1.000
_cell.length_b   1.000
_cell.length_c   1.000
_cell.angle_alpha   90.00
_cell.angle_beta   90.00
_cell.angle_gamma   90.00
#
_symmetry.space_group_name_H-M   'P 1'
#
loop_
_entity.id
_entity.type
_entity.pdbx_description
1 polymer ?
#
loop_
_entity_poly.entity_id
_entity_poly.type
_entity_poly.pdbx_seq_one_letter_code
_entity_poly.pdbx_strand_id
1 'polypeptide(L)'
;MTMDEPPLGDVFGDLVRDAYAVRTGIGPRPLAGGRVPRPVIEIIERDDGLINGAPADHYLAEPDEWQPHDHRALRLVRGAVLDIGAGAGRTALELQKRGMAVTGLDTSAGAIEVARKRGLRDTVLNTVDAYARSTARYDTFLLLGNNLGLIEGPERAPAFLAALAELARPGARIIAQGTDPYGTTDPVHVAYHQRNRDRGRLGGQLRLRLRYRLLATDWFDYLNCSVDELEQLLAGSPWRLNSVDTADRPYYLAVMELRT
;
A
#
# COMPACT_ATOMS: atom_id res chain seq x y z
N MET A 1 -7.95 32.15 13.88
CA MET A 1 -8.96 31.10 13.64
C MET A 1 -8.21 29.78 13.65
N THR A 2 -8.20 29.08 14.76
CA THR A 2 -7.70 27.69 14.81
C THR A 2 -8.65 26.88 13.94
N MET A 3 -8.16 26.37 12.82
CA MET A 3 -8.91 25.37 12.07
C MET A 3 -8.98 24.12 12.97
N ASP A 4 -10.18 23.73 13.38
CA ASP A 4 -10.38 22.49 14.09
C ASP A 4 -9.79 21.34 13.27
N GLU A 5 -9.06 20.43 13.94
CA GLU A 5 -8.56 19.24 13.26
C GLU A 5 -9.74 18.44 12.69
N PRO A 6 -9.60 17.90 11.47
CA PRO A 6 -10.68 17.11 10.89
C PRO A 6 -10.93 15.86 11.75
N PRO A 7 -12.20 15.41 11.89
CA PRO A 7 -12.52 14.20 12.64
C PRO A 7 -11.86 12.96 12.00
N LEU A 8 -11.40 12.04 12.86
CA LEU A 8 -10.78 10.79 12.43
C LEU A 8 -11.83 9.78 11.93
N GLY A 9 -11.42 8.92 10.98
CA GLY A 9 -12.29 7.89 10.44
C GLY A 9 -11.60 6.97 9.44
N ASP A 10 -12.38 6.00 8.92
CA ASP A 10 -11.94 5.13 7.81
C ASP A 10 -11.99 5.90 6.48
N VAL A 11 -11.06 6.87 6.35
CA VAL A 11 -10.97 7.78 5.22
C VAL A 11 -10.78 7.02 3.91
N PHE A 12 -9.88 6.03 3.91
CA PHE A 12 -9.60 5.22 2.73
C PHE A 12 -10.83 4.40 2.32
N GLY A 13 -11.52 3.80 3.29
CA GLY A 13 -12.74 3.04 3.04
C GLY A 13 -13.86 3.89 2.46
N ASP A 14 -14.05 5.10 2.98
CA ASP A 14 -15.06 6.04 2.45
C ASP A 14 -14.72 6.49 1.02
N LEU A 15 -13.44 6.78 0.76
CA LEU A 15 -12.92 7.13 -0.55
C LEU A 15 -13.19 6.02 -1.58
N VAL A 16 -12.82 4.78 -1.24
CA VAL A 16 -12.96 3.61 -2.13
C VAL A 16 -14.42 3.25 -2.36
N ARG A 17 -15.30 3.36 -1.33
CA ARG A 17 -16.76 3.20 -1.49
C ARG A 17 -17.34 4.17 -2.50
N ASP A 18 -16.97 5.43 -2.39
CA ASP A 18 -17.49 6.47 -3.29
C ASP A 18 -16.93 6.31 -4.72
N ALA A 19 -15.65 5.96 -4.86
CA ALA A 19 -15.06 5.64 -6.16
C ALA A 19 -15.77 4.44 -6.82
N TYR A 20 -16.04 3.39 -6.06
CA TYR A 20 -16.79 2.23 -6.54
C TYR A 20 -18.22 2.57 -6.95
N ALA A 21 -18.91 3.40 -6.17
CA ALA A 21 -20.26 3.85 -6.49
C ALA A 21 -20.30 4.70 -7.78
N VAL A 22 -19.27 5.55 -8.01
CA VAL A 22 -19.12 6.28 -9.28
C VAL A 22 -18.90 5.32 -10.45
N ARG A 23 -17.97 4.36 -10.29
CA ARG A 23 -17.61 3.41 -11.36
C ARG A 23 -18.77 2.49 -11.75
N THR A 24 -19.63 2.12 -10.79
CA THR A 24 -20.80 1.27 -11.02
C THR A 24 -22.07 2.04 -11.42
N GLY A 25 -22.00 3.37 -11.55
CA GLY A 25 -23.14 4.20 -11.94
C GLY A 25 -24.17 4.47 -10.85
N ILE A 26 -23.97 3.96 -9.61
CA ILE A 26 -24.87 4.19 -8.47
C ILE A 26 -24.76 5.64 -7.99
N GLY A 27 -23.61 6.27 -8.23
CA GLY A 27 -23.27 7.61 -7.75
C GLY A 27 -22.79 7.59 -6.29
N PRO A 28 -21.79 8.43 -5.94
CA PRO A 28 -21.30 8.50 -4.58
C PRO A 28 -22.34 9.17 -3.66
N ARG A 29 -22.18 8.95 -2.34
CA ARG A 29 -23.02 9.59 -1.33
C ARG A 29 -22.98 11.12 -1.48
N PRO A 30 -24.13 11.81 -1.49
CA PRO A 30 -24.15 13.26 -1.56
C PRO A 30 -23.40 13.90 -0.36
N LEU A 31 -22.70 14.99 -0.61
CA LEU A 31 -22.25 15.89 0.45
C LEU A 31 -23.43 16.69 1.01
N ALA A 32 -23.23 17.33 2.19
CA ALA A 32 -24.16 18.34 2.67
C ALA A 32 -24.37 19.38 1.54
N GLY A 33 -25.65 19.56 1.10
CA GLY A 33 -25.99 20.40 -0.05
C GLY A 33 -26.17 19.64 -1.39
N GLY A 34 -26.17 18.29 -1.39
CA GLY A 34 -26.54 17.47 -2.57
C GLY A 34 -25.50 17.36 -3.66
N ARG A 35 -24.32 18.00 -3.53
CA ARG A 35 -23.23 17.90 -4.51
C ARG A 35 -22.46 16.59 -4.35
N VAL A 36 -22.20 15.94 -5.47
CA VAL A 36 -21.40 14.71 -5.57
C VAL A 36 -20.06 15.07 -6.20
N PRO A 37 -18.92 14.83 -5.53
CA PRO A 37 -17.62 15.03 -6.15
C PRO A 37 -17.45 14.05 -7.33
N ARG A 38 -17.08 14.57 -8.50
CA ARG A 38 -16.63 13.77 -9.64
C ARG A 38 -15.46 14.50 -10.30
N PRO A 39 -14.29 13.94 -10.42
CA PRO A 39 -13.85 12.63 -9.89
C PRO A 39 -13.76 12.58 -8.35
N VAL A 40 -13.72 11.38 -7.79
CA VAL A 40 -13.40 11.15 -6.37
C VAL A 40 -11.89 11.33 -6.23
N ILE A 41 -11.47 12.27 -5.38
CA ILE A 41 -10.05 12.64 -5.22
C ILE A 41 -9.59 12.21 -3.83
N GLU A 42 -8.53 11.42 -3.79
CA GLU A 42 -7.73 11.20 -2.60
C GLU A 42 -6.86 12.42 -2.34
N ILE A 43 -6.79 12.85 -1.09
CA ILE A 43 -5.88 13.91 -0.67
C ILE A 43 -4.86 13.31 0.29
N ILE A 44 -3.58 13.42 -0.05
CA ILE A 44 -2.45 13.01 0.78
C ILE A 44 -1.78 14.28 1.28
N GLU A 45 -1.72 14.42 2.60
CA GLU A 45 -1.02 15.49 3.28
C GLU A 45 0.23 14.96 3.95
N ARG A 46 1.37 15.64 3.75
CA ARG A 46 2.65 15.35 4.39
C ARG A 46 2.90 16.32 5.55
N ASP A 47 3.63 15.92 6.57
CA ASP A 47 3.84 16.68 7.81
C ASP A 47 4.59 18.02 7.66
N ASP A 48 5.06 18.34 6.45
CA ASP A 48 5.62 19.65 6.11
C ASP A 48 4.62 20.57 5.38
N GLY A 49 3.36 20.14 5.29
CA GLY A 49 2.28 20.90 4.67
C GLY A 49 2.13 20.68 3.16
N LEU A 50 2.94 19.81 2.53
CA LEU A 50 2.72 19.43 1.14
C LEU A 50 1.42 18.64 1.01
N ILE A 51 0.57 19.06 0.10
CA ILE A 51 -0.71 18.42 -0.19
C ILE A 51 -0.73 17.97 -1.65
N ASN A 52 -0.96 16.69 -1.87
CA ASN A 52 -1.15 16.10 -3.19
C ASN A 52 -2.55 15.51 -3.31
N GLY A 53 -3.10 15.52 -4.53
CA GLY A 53 -4.38 14.89 -4.84
C GLY A 53 -4.26 13.97 -6.03
N ALA A 54 -4.91 12.80 -5.97
CA ALA A 54 -4.99 11.85 -7.07
C ALA A 54 -6.41 11.30 -7.21
N PRO A 55 -6.87 10.99 -8.45
CA PRO A 55 -8.12 10.28 -8.64
C PRO A 55 -8.09 8.89 -7.99
N ALA A 56 -9.15 8.51 -7.27
CA ALA A 56 -9.22 7.24 -6.53
C ALA A 56 -9.63 6.04 -7.41
N ASP A 57 -9.93 6.26 -8.68
CA ASP A 57 -10.35 5.22 -9.62
C ASP A 57 -9.25 4.18 -9.89
N HIS A 58 -7.97 4.53 -9.73
CA HIS A 58 -6.86 3.60 -9.85
C HIS A 58 -6.91 2.42 -8.86
N TYR A 59 -7.56 2.60 -7.70
CA TYR A 59 -7.79 1.49 -6.74
C TYR A 59 -8.76 0.43 -7.27
N LEU A 60 -9.54 0.77 -8.29
CA LEU A 60 -10.55 -0.08 -8.92
C LEU A 60 -10.16 -0.51 -10.34
N ALA A 61 -8.97 -0.12 -10.79
CA ALA A 61 -8.50 -0.36 -12.15
C ALA A 61 -8.55 -1.84 -12.52
N GLU A 62 -9.00 -2.14 -13.74
CA GLU A 62 -8.97 -3.48 -14.31
C GLU A 62 -7.59 -3.74 -14.98
N PRO A 63 -7.23 -4.99 -15.30
CA PRO A 63 -5.88 -5.33 -15.77
C PRO A 63 -5.40 -4.56 -17.00
N ASP A 64 -6.29 -4.16 -17.90
CA ASP A 64 -5.97 -3.35 -19.08
C ASP A 64 -5.62 -1.88 -18.77
N GLU A 65 -5.96 -1.42 -17.56
CA GLU A 65 -5.63 -0.08 -17.05
C GLU A 65 -4.33 -0.06 -16.22
N TRP A 66 -3.69 -1.23 -16.00
CA TRP A 66 -2.56 -1.35 -15.08
C TRP A 66 -1.22 -0.93 -15.70
N GLN A 67 -0.31 -0.55 -14.82
CA GLN A 67 1.06 -0.26 -15.22
C GLN A 67 1.85 -1.53 -15.56
N PRO A 68 2.88 -1.45 -16.40
CA PRO A 68 3.66 -2.63 -16.80
C PRO A 68 4.26 -3.42 -15.63
N HIS A 69 4.68 -2.75 -14.55
CA HIS A 69 5.23 -3.43 -13.37
C HIS A 69 4.18 -4.27 -12.61
N ASP A 70 2.90 -3.89 -12.60
CA ASP A 70 1.84 -4.71 -12.01
C ASP A 70 1.74 -6.06 -12.72
N HIS A 71 1.76 -6.06 -14.05
CA HIS A 71 1.74 -7.29 -14.86
C HIS A 71 3.00 -8.14 -14.64
N ARG A 72 4.18 -7.49 -14.48
CA ARG A 72 5.42 -8.22 -14.19
C ARG A 72 5.36 -8.88 -12.80
N ALA A 73 4.86 -8.16 -11.80
CA ALA A 73 4.67 -8.69 -10.45
C ALA A 73 3.82 -9.96 -10.44
N LEU A 74 2.69 -9.97 -11.15
CA LEU A 74 1.79 -11.11 -11.17
C LEU A 74 2.37 -12.35 -11.85
N ARG A 75 3.37 -12.21 -12.73
CA ARG A 75 4.07 -13.37 -13.31
C ARG A 75 5.02 -14.08 -12.33
N LEU A 76 5.39 -13.40 -11.25
CA LEU A 76 6.29 -13.92 -10.22
C LEU A 76 5.54 -14.62 -9.08
N VAL A 77 4.21 -14.50 -9.06
CA VAL A 77 3.35 -15.07 -8.00
C VAL A 77 3.27 -16.59 -8.12
N ARG A 78 3.30 -17.28 -6.97
CA ARG A 78 3.13 -18.73 -6.88
C ARG A 78 2.42 -19.15 -5.60
N GLY A 79 1.76 -20.30 -5.63
CA GLY A 79 1.13 -20.94 -4.47
C GLY A 79 0.01 -20.09 -3.84
N ALA A 80 -0.14 -20.20 -2.53
CA ALA A 80 -1.09 -19.41 -1.75
C ALA A 80 -0.56 -17.98 -1.53
N VAL A 81 -1.42 -16.98 -1.72
CA VAL A 81 -1.06 -15.56 -1.76
C VAL A 81 -1.72 -14.78 -0.63
N LEU A 82 -0.94 -13.94 0.05
CA LEU A 82 -1.46 -12.86 0.90
C LEU A 82 -1.19 -11.52 0.19
N ASP A 83 -2.26 -10.81 -0.19
CA ASP A 83 -2.21 -9.46 -0.74
C ASP A 83 -2.37 -8.46 0.42
N ILE A 84 -1.31 -7.72 0.74
CA ILE A 84 -1.20 -6.85 1.92
C ILE A 84 -1.47 -5.41 1.53
N GLY A 85 -2.44 -4.77 2.21
CA GLY A 85 -3.00 -3.52 1.77
C GLY A 85 -3.80 -3.73 0.48
N ALA A 86 -4.63 -4.78 0.46
CA ALA A 86 -5.37 -5.21 -0.74
C ALA A 86 -6.35 -4.15 -1.27
N GLY A 87 -6.73 -3.19 -0.45
CA GLY A 87 -7.67 -2.13 -0.81
C GLY A 87 -8.99 -2.70 -1.33
N ALA A 88 -9.40 -2.24 -2.52
CA ALA A 88 -10.58 -2.74 -3.23
C ALA A 88 -10.37 -4.11 -3.90
N GLY A 89 -9.28 -4.80 -3.63
CA GLY A 89 -8.98 -6.13 -4.15
C GLY A 89 -8.50 -6.15 -5.60
N ARG A 90 -7.96 -5.05 -6.13
CA ARG A 90 -7.55 -4.93 -7.53
C ARG A 90 -6.71 -6.13 -7.99
N THR A 91 -5.62 -6.39 -7.30
CA THR A 91 -4.66 -7.46 -7.59
C THR A 91 -5.20 -8.84 -7.19
N ALA A 92 -5.78 -8.94 -5.99
CA ALA A 92 -6.31 -10.18 -5.46
C ALA A 92 -7.42 -10.77 -6.33
N LEU A 93 -8.32 -9.94 -6.88
CA LEU A 93 -9.39 -10.39 -7.78
C LEU A 93 -8.84 -10.99 -9.07
N GLU A 94 -7.82 -10.40 -9.66
CA GLU A 94 -7.21 -10.93 -10.88
C GLU A 94 -6.52 -12.28 -10.61
N LEU A 95 -5.79 -12.41 -9.51
CA LEU A 95 -5.19 -13.69 -9.10
C LEU A 95 -6.26 -14.74 -8.81
N GLN A 96 -7.35 -14.35 -8.15
CA GLN A 96 -8.49 -15.25 -7.92
C GLN A 96 -9.12 -15.71 -9.25
N LYS A 97 -9.27 -14.83 -10.25
CA LYS A 97 -9.75 -15.18 -11.60
C LYS A 97 -8.82 -16.19 -12.29
N ARG A 98 -7.51 -16.13 -12.03
CA ARG A 98 -6.51 -17.10 -12.52
C ARG A 98 -6.51 -18.43 -11.74
N GLY A 99 -7.44 -18.60 -10.78
CA GLY A 99 -7.57 -19.84 -10.00
C GLY A 99 -6.63 -19.96 -8.82
N MET A 100 -5.97 -18.88 -8.41
CA MET A 100 -5.06 -18.91 -7.26
C MET A 100 -5.83 -18.77 -5.94
N ALA A 101 -5.30 -19.39 -4.88
CA ALA A 101 -5.76 -19.17 -3.50
C ALA A 101 -5.18 -17.82 -3.02
N VAL A 102 -6.03 -16.81 -2.87
CA VAL A 102 -5.64 -15.44 -2.48
C VAL A 102 -6.46 -14.98 -1.31
N THR A 103 -5.79 -14.42 -0.31
CA THR A 103 -6.40 -13.69 0.80
C THR A 103 -6.02 -12.21 0.69
N GLY A 104 -7.00 -11.32 0.67
CA GLY A 104 -6.77 -9.87 0.75
C GLY A 104 -6.79 -9.42 2.21
N LEU A 105 -5.70 -8.84 2.68
CA LEU A 105 -5.56 -8.25 4.02
C LEU A 105 -5.55 -6.74 3.92
N ASP A 106 -6.40 -6.08 4.69
CA ASP A 106 -6.43 -4.62 4.80
C ASP A 106 -6.91 -4.19 6.19
N THR A 107 -6.55 -2.99 6.62
CA THR A 107 -7.01 -2.37 7.87
C THR A 107 -8.26 -1.52 7.69
N SER A 108 -8.63 -1.19 6.46
CA SER A 108 -9.83 -0.43 6.12
C SER A 108 -11.05 -1.33 5.98
N ALA A 109 -12.03 -1.17 6.87
CA ALA A 109 -13.29 -1.89 6.80
C ALA A 109 -14.06 -1.59 5.50
N GLY A 110 -14.01 -0.34 5.03
CA GLY A 110 -14.66 0.06 3.80
C GLY A 110 -14.00 -0.49 2.54
N ALA A 111 -12.67 -0.59 2.53
CA ALA A 111 -11.95 -1.23 1.43
C ALA A 111 -12.28 -2.73 1.35
N ILE A 112 -12.26 -3.43 2.46
CA ILE A 112 -12.68 -4.85 2.55
C ILE A 112 -14.13 -5.04 2.10
N GLU A 113 -15.03 -4.15 2.48
CA GLU A 113 -16.43 -4.18 2.02
C GLU A 113 -16.51 -4.10 0.49
N VAL A 114 -15.77 -3.17 -0.12
CA VAL A 114 -15.74 -3.01 -1.59
C VAL A 114 -15.08 -4.21 -2.26
N ALA A 115 -13.98 -4.74 -1.74
CA ALA A 115 -13.33 -5.93 -2.27
C ALA A 115 -14.30 -7.13 -2.31
N ARG A 116 -15.08 -7.34 -1.24
CA ARG A 116 -16.14 -8.36 -1.18
C ARG A 116 -17.26 -8.11 -2.19
N LYS A 117 -17.73 -6.87 -2.32
CA LYS A 117 -18.75 -6.50 -3.33
C LYS A 117 -18.26 -6.75 -4.77
N ARG A 118 -16.97 -6.60 -5.01
CA ARG A 118 -16.33 -6.93 -6.29
C ARG A 118 -16.13 -8.44 -6.49
N GLY A 119 -16.37 -9.27 -5.47
CA GLY A 119 -16.34 -10.73 -5.56
C GLY A 119 -15.06 -11.39 -5.00
N LEU A 120 -14.22 -10.66 -4.25
CA LEU A 120 -13.11 -11.28 -3.53
C LEU A 120 -13.64 -12.15 -2.39
N ARG A 121 -13.29 -13.45 -2.42
CA ARG A 121 -13.84 -14.45 -1.50
C ARG A 121 -13.20 -14.40 -0.13
N ASP A 122 -11.86 -14.42 -0.11
CA ASP A 122 -11.10 -14.49 1.14
C ASP A 122 -10.52 -13.12 1.47
N THR A 123 -11.03 -12.52 2.54
CA THR A 123 -10.60 -11.20 3.01
C THR A 123 -10.43 -11.18 4.51
N VAL A 124 -9.45 -10.44 4.99
CA VAL A 124 -9.12 -10.27 6.40
C VAL A 124 -9.03 -8.78 6.73
N LEU A 125 -9.86 -8.33 7.67
CA LEU A 125 -9.78 -6.99 8.27
C LEU A 125 -8.85 -7.07 9.47
N ASN A 126 -7.57 -6.77 9.27
CA ASN A 126 -6.58 -6.81 10.35
C ASN A 126 -5.27 -6.09 9.94
N THR A 127 -4.39 -5.88 10.91
CA THR A 127 -2.97 -5.55 10.66
C THR A 127 -2.16 -6.82 10.39
N VAL A 128 -0.99 -6.67 9.76
CA VAL A 128 -0.05 -7.79 9.54
C VAL A 128 0.36 -8.43 10.87
N ASP A 129 0.69 -7.62 11.88
CA ASP A 129 1.14 -8.12 13.19
C ASP A 129 0.08 -8.95 13.93
N ALA A 130 -1.16 -8.48 13.91
CA ALA A 130 -2.23 -9.21 14.55
C ALA A 130 -2.56 -10.49 13.78
N TYR A 131 -2.50 -10.44 12.44
CA TYR A 131 -2.77 -11.60 11.59
C TYR A 131 -1.64 -12.64 11.64
N ALA A 132 -0.40 -12.26 11.92
CA ALA A 132 0.73 -13.15 12.08
C ALA A 132 0.51 -14.26 13.15
N ARG A 133 -0.41 -13.99 14.10
CA ARG A 133 -0.80 -14.98 15.12
C ARG A 133 -1.74 -16.09 14.60
N SER A 134 -2.19 -16.00 13.35
CA SER A 134 -3.05 -17.01 12.74
C SER A 134 -2.26 -18.27 12.35
N THR A 135 -2.99 -19.34 12.03
CA THR A 135 -2.41 -20.58 11.50
C THR A 135 -2.27 -20.55 9.97
N ALA A 136 -2.69 -19.49 9.31
CA ALA A 136 -2.56 -19.35 7.86
C ALA A 136 -1.10 -19.32 7.41
N ARG A 137 -0.81 -19.88 6.24
CA ARG A 137 0.55 -19.92 5.67
C ARG A 137 0.51 -19.69 4.16
N TYR A 138 1.44 -18.87 3.69
CA TYR A 138 1.47 -18.38 2.32
C TYR A 138 2.81 -18.66 1.63
N ASP A 139 2.76 -18.79 0.32
CA ASP A 139 3.93 -18.96 -0.56
C ASP A 139 4.38 -17.63 -1.15
N THR A 140 3.45 -16.68 -1.29
CA THR A 140 3.72 -15.34 -1.83
C THR A 140 3.00 -14.27 -1.00
N PHE A 141 3.74 -13.22 -0.67
CA PHE A 141 3.23 -11.98 -0.10
C PHE A 141 3.31 -10.88 -1.16
N LEU A 142 2.24 -10.14 -1.37
CA LEU A 142 2.21 -9.00 -2.28
C LEU A 142 2.15 -7.69 -1.50
N LEU A 143 3.00 -6.76 -1.85
CA LEU A 143 3.06 -5.38 -1.38
C LEU A 143 3.08 -4.46 -2.60
N LEU A 144 2.02 -4.49 -3.41
CA LEU A 144 1.90 -3.71 -4.65
C LEU A 144 1.19 -2.38 -4.41
N GLY A 145 1.22 -1.48 -5.41
CA GLY A 145 0.70 -0.12 -5.23
C GLY A 145 1.55 0.71 -4.27
N ASN A 146 2.87 0.54 -4.32
CA ASN A 146 3.86 1.15 -3.43
C ASN A 146 3.79 0.66 -1.96
N ASN A 147 3.06 -0.41 -1.66
CA ASN A 147 2.88 -0.93 -0.29
C ASN A 147 4.15 -1.47 0.37
N LEU A 148 5.31 -1.49 -0.32
CA LEU A 148 6.60 -1.63 0.36
C LEU A 148 6.75 -0.55 1.45
N GLY A 149 6.14 0.62 1.25
CA GLY A 149 6.13 1.71 2.22
C GLY A 149 5.51 1.38 3.57
N LEU A 150 4.72 0.31 3.69
CA LEU A 150 4.17 -0.19 4.96
C LEU A 150 5.24 -0.74 5.92
N ILE A 151 6.50 -0.85 5.47
CA ILE A 151 7.65 -1.11 6.34
C ILE A 151 7.93 0.10 7.28
N GLU A 152 7.49 1.30 6.91
CA GLU A 152 7.55 2.57 7.66
C GLU A 152 8.97 3.11 7.91
N GLY A 153 9.96 2.26 8.16
CA GLY A 153 11.36 2.65 8.40
C GLY A 153 12.16 1.64 9.21
N PRO A 154 13.42 1.96 9.57
CA PRO A 154 14.34 1.03 10.24
C PRO A 154 13.82 0.50 11.58
N GLU A 155 13.08 1.31 12.32
CA GLU A 155 12.55 0.96 13.65
C GLU A 155 11.44 -0.09 13.53
N ARG A 156 10.64 -0.01 12.48
CA ARG A 156 9.46 -0.87 12.28
C ARG A 156 9.77 -2.11 11.44
N ALA A 157 10.70 -2.01 10.50
CA ALA A 157 11.04 -3.05 9.55
C ALA A 157 11.30 -4.43 10.18
N PRO A 158 12.07 -4.56 11.29
CA PRO A 158 12.34 -5.88 11.88
C PRO A 158 11.06 -6.60 12.33
N ALA A 159 10.14 -5.91 12.99
CA ALA A 159 8.89 -6.48 13.46
C ALA A 159 7.95 -6.85 12.30
N PHE A 160 7.84 -5.97 11.29
CA PHE A 160 7.03 -6.21 10.10
C PHE A 160 7.52 -7.42 9.31
N LEU A 161 8.83 -7.51 9.07
CA LEU A 161 9.46 -8.61 8.33
C LEU A 161 9.38 -9.93 9.11
N ALA A 162 9.50 -9.90 10.43
CA ALA A 162 9.31 -11.09 11.29
C ALA A 162 7.85 -11.56 11.23
N ALA A 163 6.87 -10.66 11.28
CA ALA A 163 5.45 -11.01 11.17
C ALA A 163 5.12 -11.71 9.84
N LEU A 164 5.74 -11.27 8.73
CA LEU A 164 5.60 -11.96 7.44
C LEU A 164 6.25 -13.34 7.46
N ALA A 165 7.38 -13.50 8.15
CA ALA A 165 8.06 -14.81 8.25
C ALA A 165 7.22 -15.83 9.04
N GLU A 166 6.48 -15.39 10.08
CA GLU A 166 5.54 -16.24 10.82
C GLU A 166 4.40 -16.79 9.95
N LEU A 167 4.01 -16.06 8.91
CA LEU A 167 2.99 -16.46 7.94
C LEU A 167 3.56 -17.21 6.73
N ALA A 168 4.88 -17.35 6.64
CA ALA A 168 5.55 -17.89 5.47
C ALA A 168 5.63 -19.41 5.48
N ARG A 169 5.45 -20.02 4.31
CA ARG A 169 5.88 -21.39 4.04
C ARG A 169 7.38 -21.42 3.70
N PRO A 170 8.05 -22.57 3.87
CA PRO A 170 9.43 -22.72 3.41
C PRO A 170 9.59 -22.30 1.95
N GLY A 171 10.56 -21.45 1.66
CA GLY A 171 10.80 -20.89 0.33
C GLY A 171 9.82 -19.81 -0.11
N ALA A 172 9.03 -19.24 0.79
CA ALA A 172 8.13 -18.14 0.48
C ALA A 172 8.88 -16.90 -0.05
N ARG A 173 8.15 -16.06 -0.77
CA ARG A 173 8.66 -14.78 -1.31
C ARG A 173 7.75 -13.61 -1.00
N ILE A 174 8.35 -12.44 -0.90
CA ILE A 174 7.67 -11.15 -0.94
C ILE A 174 7.91 -10.54 -2.32
N ILE A 175 6.86 -10.07 -2.98
CA ILE A 175 6.92 -9.29 -4.22
C ILE A 175 6.41 -7.91 -3.87
N ALA A 176 7.29 -6.93 -3.87
CA ALA A 176 6.98 -5.60 -3.39
C ALA A 176 7.31 -4.52 -4.41
N GLN A 177 6.42 -3.57 -4.56
CA GLN A 177 6.66 -2.34 -5.31
C GLN A 177 7.09 -1.24 -4.33
N GLY A 178 8.21 -0.61 -4.63
CA GLY A 178 8.73 0.54 -3.92
C GLY A 178 9.01 1.72 -4.85
N THR A 179 9.28 2.87 -4.26
CA THR A 179 9.69 4.09 -4.96
C THR A 179 11.04 4.55 -4.45
N ASP A 180 11.99 4.74 -5.37
CA ASP A 180 13.26 5.39 -5.07
C ASP A 180 13.03 6.91 -4.94
N PRO A 181 13.20 7.49 -3.73
CA PRO A 181 12.92 8.91 -3.51
C PRO A 181 13.99 9.84 -4.08
N TYR A 182 15.18 9.32 -4.43
CA TYR A 182 16.35 10.14 -4.72
C TYR A 182 16.50 10.57 -6.18
N GLY A 183 15.65 10.08 -7.06
CA GLY A 183 15.61 10.50 -8.46
C GLY A 183 14.93 11.86 -8.71
N THR A 184 14.37 12.48 -7.67
CA THR A 184 13.69 13.78 -7.81
C THR A 184 14.64 14.95 -7.76
N THR A 185 14.36 16.00 -8.56
CA THR A 185 15.03 17.31 -8.52
C THR A 185 14.11 18.39 -7.95
N ASP A 186 12.88 18.04 -7.56
CA ASP A 186 11.93 18.97 -6.96
C ASP A 186 12.47 19.48 -5.61
N PRO A 187 12.69 20.80 -5.45
CA PRO A 187 13.28 21.36 -4.24
C PRO A 187 12.47 21.06 -2.97
N VAL A 188 11.16 20.92 -3.07
CA VAL A 188 10.29 20.59 -1.91
C VAL A 188 10.60 19.17 -1.41
N HIS A 189 10.77 18.21 -2.32
CA HIS A 189 11.13 16.84 -1.95
C HIS A 189 12.57 16.75 -1.46
N VAL A 190 13.52 17.41 -2.16
CA VAL A 190 14.94 17.43 -1.76
C VAL A 190 15.11 18.02 -0.36
N ALA A 191 14.43 19.13 -0.03
CA ALA A 191 14.46 19.74 1.30
C ALA A 191 13.88 18.81 2.36
N TYR A 192 12.79 18.08 2.05
CA TYR A 192 12.21 17.10 2.96
C TYR A 192 13.17 15.95 3.26
N HIS A 193 13.82 15.41 2.23
CA HIS A 193 14.82 14.34 2.39
C HIS A 193 15.99 14.81 3.26
N GLN A 194 16.46 16.05 3.07
CA GLN A 194 17.54 16.60 3.89
C GLN A 194 17.09 16.75 5.35
N ARG A 195 15.91 17.31 5.60
CA ARG A 195 15.32 17.41 6.95
C ARG A 195 15.24 16.06 7.66
N ASN A 196 14.87 14.99 6.94
CA ASN A 196 14.84 13.64 7.50
C ASN A 196 16.24 13.17 7.89
N ARG A 197 17.22 13.31 6.99
CA ARG A 197 18.62 12.93 7.26
C ARG A 197 19.21 13.70 8.47
N ASP A 198 18.92 14.98 8.59
CA ASP A 198 19.36 15.82 9.72
C ASP A 198 18.78 15.33 11.07
N ARG A 199 17.69 14.57 11.02
CA ARG A 199 17.03 13.93 12.17
C ARG A 199 17.42 12.45 12.35
N GLY A 200 18.40 11.96 11.59
CA GLY A 200 18.83 10.55 11.62
C GLY A 200 17.85 9.56 11.00
N ARG A 201 16.89 10.03 10.18
CA ARG A 201 15.93 9.21 9.45
C ARG A 201 16.40 8.94 8.02
N LEU A 202 15.89 7.91 7.38
CA LEU A 202 16.06 7.75 5.94
C LEU A 202 15.39 8.93 5.21
N GLY A 203 16.00 9.40 4.12
CA GLY A 203 15.51 10.57 3.40
C GLY A 203 14.04 10.43 2.98
N GLY A 204 13.65 9.26 2.53
CA GLY A 204 12.28 8.96 2.07
C GLY A 204 11.32 8.45 3.15
N GLN A 205 11.62 8.53 4.45
CA GLN A 205 10.64 8.28 5.51
C GLN A 205 9.63 9.41 5.58
N LEU A 206 8.42 9.11 5.13
CA LEU A 206 7.31 10.07 5.07
C LEU A 206 6.46 9.98 6.34
N ARG A 207 5.92 11.11 6.75
CA ARG A 207 4.86 11.19 7.75
C ARG A 207 3.64 11.76 7.04
N LEU A 208 2.59 10.93 6.87
CA LEU A 208 1.45 11.20 6.00
C LEU A 208 0.15 11.10 6.79
N ARG A 209 -0.89 11.78 6.26
CA ARG A 209 -2.28 11.45 6.53
C ARG A 209 -3.11 11.53 5.26
N LEU A 210 -4.14 10.72 5.18
CA LEU A 210 -5.14 10.79 4.13
C LEU A 210 -6.26 11.71 4.56
N ARG A 211 -6.82 12.44 3.60
CA ARG A 211 -8.01 13.26 3.79
C ARG A 211 -9.02 12.99 2.68
N TYR A 212 -10.25 12.86 3.07
CA TYR A 212 -11.37 12.77 2.15
C TYR A 212 -12.62 13.37 2.76
N ARG A 213 -13.30 14.25 2.04
CA ARG A 213 -14.45 15.02 2.54
C ARG A 213 -14.06 15.81 3.80
N LEU A 214 -14.72 15.52 4.93
CA LEU A 214 -14.46 16.16 6.23
C LEU A 214 -13.58 15.31 7.15
N LEU A 215 -13.20 14.09 6.73
CA LEU A 215 -12.43 13.15 7.53
C LEU A 215 -10.93 13.23 7.23
N ALA A 216 -10.13 12.88 8.22
CA ALA A 216 -8.72 12.56 8.06
C ALA A 216 -8.39 11.25 8.79
N THR A 217 -7.29 10.59 8.38
CA THR A 217 -6.66 9.56 9.20
C THR A 217 -5.83 10.22 10.30
N ASP A 218 -5.43 9.43 11.29
CA ASP A 218 -4.24 9.80 12.06
C ASP A 218 -3.03 9.92 11.14
N TRP A 219 -1.99 10.61 11.64
CA TRP A 219 -0.70 10.64 11.00
C TRP A 219 -0.03 9.26 11.10
N PHE A 220 0.43 8.73 9.99
CA PHE A 220 1.14 7.45 9.91
C PHE A 220 2.48 7.61 9.20
N ASP A 221 3.42 6.72 9.53
CA ASP A 221 4.70 6.65 8.86
C ASP A 221 4.59 5.78 7.61
N TYR A 222 5.36 6.14 6.59
CA TYR A 222 5.41 5.44 5.30
C TYR A 222 6.80 5.60 4.70
N LEU A 223 7.29 4.61 3.99
CA LEU A 223 8.65 4.62 3.48
C LEU A 223 8.71 4.56 1.96
N ASN A 224 9.32 5.56 1.35
CA ASN A 224 9.96 5.41 0.06
C ASN A 224 11.46 5.18 0.31
N CYS A 225 12.06 4.16 -0.29
CA CYS A 225 13.48 3.85 -0.07
C CYS A 225 14.16 3.46 -1.38
N SER A 226 15.47 3.71 -1.46
CA SER A 226 16.29 3.15 -2.52
C SER A 226 16.46 1.64 -2.35
N VAL A 227 16.96 0.97 -3.38
CA VAL A 227 17.29 -0.46 -3.32
C VAL A 227 18.36 -0.74 -2.27
N ASP A 228 19.36 0.11 -2.15
CA ASP A 228 20.44 -0.02 -1.16
C ASP A 228 19.90 0.13 0.28
N GLU A 229 18.97 1.05 0.51
CA GLU A 229 18.29 1.19 1.80
C GLU A 229 17.41 -0.02 2.10
N LEU A 230 16.73 -0.59 1.09
CA LEU A 230 15.97 -1.83 1.25
C LEU A 230 16.89 -2.99 1.65
N GLU A 231 18.05 -3.15 1.03
CA GLU A 231 19.03 -4.18 1.41
C GLU A 231 19.50 -4.01 2.87
N GLN A 232 19.73 -2.77 3.30
CA GLN A 232 20.07 -2.48 4.70
C GLN A 232 18.93 -2.85 5.67
N LEU A 233 17.68 -2.56 5.32
CA LEU A 233 16.49 -2.92 6.12
C LEU A 233 16.32 -4.46 6.22
N LEU A 234 16.72 -5.20 5.19
CA LEU A 234 16.69 -6.66 5.17
C LEU A 234 17.86 -7.30 5.93
N ALA A 235 18.90 -6.53 6.27
CA ALA A 235 20.05 -7.06 7.01
C ALA A 235 19.61 -7.57 8.38
N GLY A 236 19.97 -8.83 8.71
CA GLY A 236 19.56 -9.48 9.96
C GLY A 236 18.10 -9.92 10.03
N SER A 237 17.28 -9.64 9.01
CA SER A 237 15.91 -10.14 8.91
C SER A 237 15.86 -11.59 8.38
N PRO A 238 14.72 -12.29 8.51
CA PRO A 238 14.50 -13.59 7.87
C PRO A 238 14.48 -13.55 6.33
N TRP A 239 14.52 -12.38 5.71
CA TRP A 239 14.40 -12.19 4.27
C TRP A 239 15.72 -11.75 3.64
N ARG A 240 15.90 -12.08 2.37
CA ARG A 240 17.03 -11.59 1.54
C ARG A 240 16.49 -11.04 0.23
N LEU A 241 17.09 -10.00 -0.28
CA LEU A 241 16.80 -9.50 -1.62
C LEU A 241 17.30 -10.54 -2.64
N ASN A 242 16.44 -10.94 -3.57
CA ASN A 242 16.75 -11.91 -4.62
C ASN A 242 16.92 -11.24 -5.99
N SER A 243 15.99 -10.34 -6.33
CA SER A 243 16.05 -9.59 -7.60
C SER A 243 15.32 -8.26 -7.50
N VAL A 244 15.72 -7.31 -8.35
CA VAL A 244 15.07 -6.01 -8.50
C VAL A 244 14.89 -5.72 -9.98
N ASP A 245 13.69 -5.27 -10.36
CA ASP A 245 13.36 -4.71 -11.67
C ASP A 245 13.16 -3.20 -11.54
N THR A 246 13.99 -2.41 -12.21
CA THR A 246 13.99 -0.95 -12.19
C THR A 246 13.55 -0.34 -13.53
N ALA A 247 12.83 -1.08 -14.37
CA ALA A 247 12.45 -0.64 -15.70
C ALA A 247 11.50 0.58 -15.69
N ASP A 248 10.74 0.79 -14.60
CA ASP A 248 9.74 1.86 -14.48
C ASP A 248 10.16 2.92 -13.44
N ARG A 249 11.43 3.35 -13.43
CA ARG A 249 11.89 4.40 -12.50
C ARG A 249 10.95 5.62 -12.46
N PRO A 250 10.70 6.20 -11.27
CA PRO A 250 11.34 5.94 -9.97
C PRO A 250 10.84 4.69 -9.25
N TYR A 251 9.86 3.98 -9.79
CA TYR A 251 9.32 2.74 -9.21
C TYR A 251 10.29 1.58 -9.47
N TYR A 252 10.31 0.63 -8.54
CA TYR A 252 10.99 -0.64 -8.70
C TYR A 252 10.14 -1.78 -8.15
N LEU A 253 10.37 -2.97 -8.68
CA LEU A 253 9.76 -4.20 -8.19
C LEU A 253 10.85 -5.06 -7.56
N ALA A 254 10.76 -5.29 -6.25
CA ALA A 254 11.70 -6.12 -5.50
C ALA A 254 11.09 -7.50 -5.21
N VAL A 255 11.90 -8.54 -5.38
CA VAL A 255 11.59 -9.90 -4.92
C VAL A 255 12.52 -10.24 -3.78
N MET A 256 11.94 -10.51 -2.62
CA MET A 256 12.66 -10.98 -1.44
C MET A 256 12.29 -12.42 -1.16
N GLU A 257 13.23 -13.24 -0.74
CA GLU A 257 13.02 -14.65 -0.41
C GLU A 257 13.31 -14.93 1.06
N LEU A 258 12.50 -15.83 1.65
CA LEU A 258 12.74 -16.30 3.00
C LEU A 258 14.08 -17.05 3.04
N ARG A 259 14.92 -16.71 4.01
CA ARG A 259 16.17 -17.43 4.28
C ARG A 259 15.87 -18.85 4.77
N THR A 260 16.54 -19.84 4.23
CA THR A 260 16.46 -21.25 4.65
C THR A 260 17.30 -21.49 5.89
#